data_82067e4a5d9b361840ed161d9a5e160c
#
_entry.id   82067e4a5d9b361840ed161d9a5e160c
#
_cell.length_a   1.000
_cell.length_b   1.000
_cell.length_c   1.000
_cell.angle_alpha   90.00
_cell.angle_beta   90.00
_cell.angle_gamma   90.00
#
_symmetry.space_group_name_H-M   'P 1'
#
loop_
_entity.id
_entity.type
_entity.pdbx_description
1 polymer ?
#
loop_
_entity_poly.entity_id
_entity_poly.type
_entity_poly.pdbx_seq_one_letter_code
_entity_poly.pdbx_strand_id
1 'polypeptide(L)'
;MAHRLKTIILRGLEIKYKSNITQTILFGFDTKFVNPKVSFVCNKWILSFGMEFNIENQDIKHNDIKVGIDLGIKEQAVVYSSDDNFIVFHNINKSKSVRKLKQRIKTLQHSISRKYEYSKKRNKGRYVKTKNIIKQEKLLRRLYNKLSNIRHNYLHQITHQIIKL
;
A
#
# COMPACT_ATOMS: atom_id res chain seq x y z
N MET A 1 -9.20 -16.33 -15.55
CA MET A 1 -10.47 -15.92 -14.90
C MET A 1 -10.84 -14.53 -15.37
N ALA A 2 -12.00 -14.37 -16.00
CA ALA A 2 -12.49 -13.07 -16.44
C ALA A 2 -12.93 -12.24 -15.23
N HIS A 3 -12.25 -11.12 -14.97
CA HIS A 3 -12.66 -10.17 -13.93
C HIS A 3 -13.95 -9.47 -14.38
N ARG A 4 -15.07 -9.87 -13.83
CA ARG A 4 -16.35 -9.17 -14.05
C ARG A 4 -16.28 -7.76 -13.47
N LEU A 5 -16.60 -6.74 -14.26
CA LEU A 5 -16.77 -5.38 -13.79
C LEU A 5 -17.98 -5.33 -12.84
N LYS A 6 -17.80 -4.74 -11.68
CA LYS A 6 -18.83 -4.50 -10.68
C LYS A 6 -19.20 -3.02 -10.69
N THR A 7 -20.45 -2.72 -10.37
CA THR A 7 -20.97 -1.34 -10.37
C THR A 7 -21.41 -0.95 -8.96
N ILE A 8 -21.04 0.23 -8.52
CA ILE A 8 -21.58 0.86 -7.31
C ILE A 8 -22.23 2.18 -7.72
N ILE A 9 -23.44 2.42 -7.23
CA ILE A 9 -24.15 3.69 -7.41
C ILE A 9 -23.99 4.51 -6.13
N LEU A 10 -23.27 5.62 -6.21
CA LEU A 10 -23.09 6.58 -5.12
C LEU A 10 -23.76 7.90 -5.49
N ARG A 11 -24.85 8.26 -4.80
CA ARG A 11 -25.60 9.51 -5.05
C ARG A 11 -25.91 9.76 -6.53
N GLY A 12 -26.33 8.72 -7.25
CA GLY A 12 -26.66 8.81 -8.68
C GLY A 12 -25.44 8.67 -9.64
N LEU A 13 -24.22 8.56 -9.12
CA LEU A 13 -23.05 8.29 -9.94
C LEU A 13 -22.77 6.80 -10.03
N GLU A 14 -22.86 6.25 -11.24
CA GLU A 14 -22.53 4.86 -11.50
C GLU A 14 -21.02 4.70 -11.68
N ILE A 15 -20.38 3.91 -10.79
CA ILE A 15 -18.93 3.65 -10.83
C ILE A 15 -18.71 2.16 -11.13
N LYS A 16 -18.10 1.89 -12.29
CA LYS A 16 -17.65 0.54 -12.66
C LYS A 16 -16.27 0.27 -12.08
N TYR A 17 -16.11 -0.81 -11.34
CA TYR A 17 -14.85 -1.15 -10.68
C TYR A 17 -14.48 -2.61 -10.83
N LYS A 18 -13.19 -2.90 -10.72
CA LYS A 18 -12.65 -4.25 -10.59
C LYS A 18 -12.35 -4.52 -9.13
N SER A 19 -12.91 -5.55 -8.55
CA SER A 19 -12.66 -5.95 -7.18
C SER A 19 -12.31 -7.43 -7.11
N ASN A 20 -11.32 -7.77 -6.30
CA ASN A 20 -10.98 -9.14 -5.94
C ASN A 20 -11.78 -9.63 -4.71
N ILE A 21 -12.59 -8.75 -4.12
CA ILE A 21 -13.38 -9.07 -2.94
C ILE A 21 -14.61 -9.86 -3.38
N THR A 22 -14.86 -10.98 -2.73
CA THR A 22 -16.04 -11.83 -2.98
C THR A 22 -17.31 -11.05 -2.69
N GLN A 23 -18.32 -11.22 -3.52
CA GLN A 23 -19.58 -10.48 -3.47
C GLN A 23 -20.32 -10.59 -2.11
N THR A 24 -20.13 -11.70 -1.41
CA THR A 24 -20.70 -11.99 -0.09
C THR A 24 -20.27 -11.01 1.00
N ILE A 25 -19.04 -10.48 0.94
CA ILE A 25 -18.53 -9.52 1.92
C ILE A 25 -19.09 -8.11 1.68
N LEU A 26 -19.39 -7.76 0.42
CA LEU A 26 -19.84 -6.41 0.04
C LEU A 26 -21.35 -6.19 0.17
N PHE A 27 -22.17 -7.24 0.20
CA PHE A 27 -23.63 -7.16 0.10
C PHE A 27 -24.35 -8.10 1.07
N GLY A 28 -23.76 -8.44 2.21
CA GLY A 28 -24.47 -9.03 3.35
C GLY A 28 -25.59 -8.07 3.78
N PHE A 29 -26.74 -8.59 4.16
CA PHE A 29 -28.04 -7.91 4.26
C PHE A 29 -28.09 -6.68 5.18
N ASP A 30 -27.03 -6.37 5.97
CA ASP A 30 -27.02 -5.22 6.90
C ASP A 30 -25.72 -4.43 6.89
N THR A 31 -25.11 -4.26 5.72
CA THR A 31 -23.85 -3.52 5.60
C THR A 31 -24.13 -2.03 5.36
N LYS A 32 -23.75 -1.17 6.29
CA LYS A 32 -23.80 0.28 6.13
C LYS A 32 -22.47 0.79 5.62
N PHE A 33 -22.48 1.50 4.49
CA PHE A 33 -21.32 2.15 3.94
C PHE A 33 -21.16 3.56 4.50
N VAL A 34 -19.98 3.86 5.04
CA VAL A 34 -19.67 5.15 5.66
C VAL A 34 -18.47 5.80 5.02
N ASN A 35 -18.48 7.15 4.97
CA ASN A 35 -17.38 7.99 4.55
C ASN A 35 -16.76 7.60 3.18
N PRO A 36 -17.53 7.51 2.09
CA PRO A 36 -16.99 7.21 0.78
C PRO A 36 -16.05 8.34 0.33
N LYS A 37 -14.83 7.96 -0.08
CA LYS A 37 -13.78 8.87 -0.56
C LYS A 37 -13.27 8.40 -1.90
N VAL A 38 -13.29 9.30 -2.89
CA VAL A 38 -12.66 9.09 -4.20
C VAL A 38 -11.33 9.83 -4.24
N SER A 39 -10.28 9.16 -4.65
CA SER A 39 -8.94 9.73 -4.77
C SER A 39 -8.29 9.31 -6.10
N PHE A 40 -7.40 10.16 -6.61
CA PHE A 40 -6.63 9.86 -7.83
C PHE A 40 -5.14 9.76 -7.48
N VAL A 41 -4.62 8.54 -7.47
CA VAL A 41 -3.23 8.26 -7.07
C VAL A 41 -2.53 7.43 -8.15
N CYS A 42 -1.35 7.89 -8.59
CA CYS A 42 -0.53 7.20 -9.59
C CYS A 42 -1.27 6.81 -10.87
N ASN A 43 -2.11 7.70 -11.39
CA ASN A 43 -2.92 7.51 -12.60
C ASN A 43 -4.01 6.43 -12.44
N LYS A 44 -4.49 6.22 -11.22
CA LYS A 44 -5.60 5.31 -10.89
C LYS A 44 -6.61 6.02 -10.01
N TRP A 45 -7.87 5.85 -10.31
CA TRP A 45 -8.95 6.23 -9.41
C TRP A 45 -9.09 5.14 -8.33
N ILE A 46 -9.16 5.58 -7.08
CA ILE A 46 -9.35 4.72 -5.92
C ILE A 46 -10.61 5.18 -5.21
N LEU A 47 -11.54 4.27 -5.03
CA LEU A 47 -12.70 4.43 -4.16
C LEU A 47 -12.42 3.70 -2.86
N SER A 48 -12.48 4.41 -1.74
CA SER A 48 -12.39 3.85 -0.39
C SER A 48 -13.61 4.24 0.41
N PHE A 49 -14.10 3.32 1.21
CA PHE A 49 -15.24 3.52 2.10
C PHE A 49 -15.10 2.60 3.32
N GLY A 50 -15.63 3.03 4.44
CA GLY A 50 -15.81 2.17 5.60
C GLY A 50 -17.07 1.33 5.44
N MET A 51 -17.08 0.17 6.07
CA MET A 51 -18.25 -0.69 6.19
C MET A 51 -18.50 -0.97 7.67
N GLU A 52 -19.72 -0.72 8.11
CA GLU A 52 -20.20 -1.15 9.42
C GLU A 52 -20.98 -2.43 9.21
N PHE A 53 -20.65 -3.48 9.94
CA PHE A 53 -21.38 -4.73 9.94
C PHE A 53 -21.38 -5.31 11.36
N ASN A 54 -22.47 -5.93 11.73
CA ASN A 54 -22.57 -6.63 13.01
C ASN A 54 -21.76 -7.92 12.91
N ILE A 55 -20.76 -8.05 13.77
CA ILE A 55 -20.08 -9.33 13.99
C ILE A 55 -20.89 -10.04 15.07
N GLU A 56 -21.59 -11.12 14.72
CA GLU A 56 -22.06 -12.05 15.72
C GLU A 56 -20.85 -12.51 16.53
N ASN A 57 -20.96 -12.46 17.87
CA ASN A 57 -19.87 -12.85 18.78
C ASN A 57 -19.38 -14.25 18.39
N GLN A 58 -18.32 -14.32 17.61
CA GLN A 58 -17.57 -15.56 17.49
C GLN A 58 -16.90 -15.75 18.84
N ASP A 59 -17.15 -16.89 19.48
CA ASP A 59 -16.43 -17.28 20.69
C ASP A 59 -14.93 -17.19 20.40
N ILE A 60 -14.33 -16.07 20.82
CA ILE A 60 -12.89 -15.87 20.72
C ILE A 60 -12.31 -16.88 21.71
N LYS A 61 -11.76 -17.97 21.21
CA LYS A 61 -10.98 -18.90 22.03
C LYS A 61 -9.81 -18.07 22.60
N HIS A 62 -9.93 -17.70 23.86
CA HIS A 62 -8.83 -17.10 24.60
C HIS A 62 -7.75 -18.16 24.78
N ASN A 63 -6.71 -18.10 23.98
CA ASN A 63 -5.49 -18.81 24.30
C ASN A 63 -4.76 -17.98 25.35
N ASP A 64 -4.35 -18.59 26.47
CA ASP A 64 -3.55 -17.93 27.51
C ASP A 64 -2.09 -17.65 27.07
N ILE A 65 -1.83 -17.70 25.79
CA ILE A 65 -0.51 -17.46 25.19
C ILE A 65 -0.21 -15.96 25.26
N LYS A 66 0.88 -15.63 25.94
CA LYS A 66 1.41 -14.26 25.99
C LYS A 66 2.50 -14.07 24.94
N VAL A 67 2.46 -12.96 24.21
CA VAL A 67 3.40 -12.67 23.13
C VAL A 67 4.13 -11.36 23.44
N GLY A 68 5.47 -11.42 23.49
CA GLY A 68 6.35 -10.27 23.58
C GLY A 68 6.87 -9.90 22.20
N ILE A 69 6.82 -8.61 21.84
CA ILE A 69 7.28 -8.11 20.53
C ILE A 69 8.30 -7.00 20.75
N ASP A 70 9.52 -7.19 20.23
CA ASP A 70 10.55 -6.16 20.15
C ASP A 70 10.68 -5.64 18.72
N LEU A 71 10.60 -4.31 18.53
CA LEU A 71 10.71 -3.66 17.23
C LEU A 71 12.09 -3.02 17.08
N GLY A 72 12.77 -3.32 15.97
CA GLY A 72 14.13 -2.83 15.75
C GLY A 72 14.40 -2.31 14.34
N ILE A 73 15.58 -1.67 14.20
CA ILE A 73 16.08 -1.19 12.88
C ILE A 73 16.89 -2.29 12.19
N LYS A 74 17.58 -3.13 12.94
CA LYS A 74 18.38 -4.23 12.40
C LYS A 74 17.47 -5.35 11.90
N GLU A 75 16.59 -5.81 12.74
CA GLU A 75 15.46 -6.67 12.42
C GLU A 75 14.17 -5.86 12.51
N GLN A 76 13.15 -6.23 11.76
CA GLN A 76 11.88 -5.50 11.75
C GLN A 76 11.09 -5.73 13.03
N ALA A 77 11.07 -6.99 13.47
CA ALA A 77 10.50 -7.40 14.73
C ALA A 77 11.15 -8.71 15.18
N VAL A 78 11.24 -8.88 16.50
CA VAL A 78 11.58 -10.14 17.16
C VAL A 78 10.39 -10.47 18.05
N VAL A 79 9.86 -11.66 17.92
CA VAL A 79 8.66 -12.10 18.62
C VAL A 79 9.01 -13.34 19.45
N TYR A 80 8.65 -13.29 20.71
CA TYR A 80 8.74 -14.41 21.63
C TYR A 80 7.37 -14.70 22.23
N SER A 81 6.99 -15.95 22.25
CA SER A 81 5.71 -16.41 22.79
C SER A 81 5.92 -17.27 24.02
N SER A 82 4.97 -17.30 24.96
CA SER A 82 5.04 -18.08 26.21
C SER A 82 5.05 -19.60 26.00
N ASP A 83 4.81 -20.08 24.80
CA ASP A 83 4.93 -21.47 24.37
C ASP A 83 6.29 -21.78 23.71
N ASP A 84 7.33 -20.96 24.02
CA ASP A 84 8.70 -21.07 23.54
C ASP A 84 8.89 -20.88 22.01
N ASN A 85 7.93 -20.31 21.31
CA ASN A 85 8.10 -19.91 19.93
C ASN A 85 8.92 -18.62 19.83
N PHE A 86 9.97 -18.64 19.02
CA PHE A 86 10.83 -17.49 18.73
C PHE A 86 10.87 -17.23 17.23
N ILE A 87 10.45 -16.04 16.80
CA ILE A 87 10.38 -15.65 15.39
C ILE A 87 11.12 -14.34 15.18
N VAL A 88 11.99 -14.30 14.16
CA VAL A 88 12.70 -13.09 13.74
C VAL A 88 12.20 -12.65 12.37
N PHE A 89 11.68 -11.43 12.29
CA PHE A 89 11.27 -10.79 11.05
C PHE A 89 12.35 -9.84 10.57
N HIS A 90 12.99 -10.17 9.45
CA HIS A 90 14.06 -9.35 8.88
C HIS A 90 13.55 -8.03 8.33
N ASN A 91 14.38 -6.99 8.39
CA ASN A 91 14.01 -5.68 7.86
C ASN A 91 13.93 -5.70 6.33
N ILE A 92 12.72 -5.55 5.79
CA ILE A 92 12.43 -5.55 4.35
C ILE A 92 13.26 -4.51 3.57
N ASN A 93 13.62 -3.40 4.22
CA ASN A 93 14.43 -2.37 3.59
C ASN A 93 15.85 -2.82 3.23
N LYS A 94 16.34 -3.91 3.85
CA LYS A 94 17.63 -4.55 3.58
C LYS A 94 17.55 -5.58 2.45
N SER A 95 16.36 -5.95 1.99
CA SER A 95 16.17 -6.92 0.91
C SER A 95 16.79 -6.44 -0.40
N LYS A 96 17.30 -7.37 -1.20
CA LYS A 96 17.91 -7.11 -2.51
C LYS A 96 16.95 -6.38 -3.46
N SER A 97 15.65 -6.74 -3.43
CA SER A 97 14.60 -6.15 -4.26
C SER A 97 14.35 -4.68 -3.90
N VAL A 98 14.24 -4.35 -2.60
CA VAL A 98 14.03 -2.99 -2.13
C VAL A 98 15.26 -2.12 -2.37
N ARG A 99 16.47 -2.66 -2.17
CA ARG A 99 17.73 -1.94 -2.48
C ARG A 99 17.80 -1.57 -3.97
N LYS A 100 17.52 -2.51 -4.88
CA LYS A 100 17.48 -2.24 -6.34
C LYS A 100 16.43 -1.19 -6.67
N LEU A 101 15.25 -1.25 -6.06
CA LEU A 101 14.20 -0.27 -6.28
C LEU A 101 14.60 1.13 -5.80
N LYS A 102 15.19 1.26 -4.61
CA LYS A 102 15.72 2.51 -4.07
C LYS A 102 16.81 3.10 -5.00
N GLN A 103 17.72 2.26 -5.49
CA GLN A 103 18.75 2.70 -6.44
C GLN A 103 18.13 3.25 -7.72
N ARG A 104 17.14 2.56 -8.29
CA ARG A 104 16.40 3.04 -9.48
C ARG A 104 15.70 4.37 -9.23
N ILE A 105 15.08 4.56 -8.07
CA ILE A 105 14.47 5.82 -7.65
C ILE A 105 15.53 6.93 -7.63
N LYS A 106 16.68 6.69 -6.97
CA LYS A 106 17.79 7.65 -6.87
C LYS A 106 18.31 8.07 -8.25
N THR A 107 18.55 7.10 -9.14
CA THR A 107 19.02 7.38 -10.51
C THR A 107 18.00 8.23 -11.28
N LEU A 108 16.71 7.92 -11.15
CA LEU A 108 15.66 8.68 -11.82
C LEU A 108 15.51 10.10 -11.27
N GLN A 109 15.63 10.29 -9.95
CA GLN A 109 15.65 11.62 -9.31
C GLN A 109 16.81 12.47 -9.84
N HIS A 110 18.02 11.93 -9.90
CA HIS A 110 19.18 12.63 -10.48
C HIS A 110 18.97 12.99 -11.96
N SER A 111 18.35 12.10 -12.74
CA SER A 111 18.02 12.38 -14.14
C SER A 111 17.02 13.52 -14.26
N ILE A 112 15.98 13.54 -13.43
CA ILE A 112 14.99 14.62 -13.40
C ILE A 112 15.63 15.95 -13.00
N SER A 113 16.44 15.98 -11.93
CA SER A 113 17.13 17.19 -11.46
C SER A 113 18.02 17.78 -12.55
N ARG A 114 18.85 16.95 -13.23
CA ARG A 114 19.70 17.42 -14.35
C ARG A 114 18.88 18.02 -15.49
N LYS A 115 17.73 17.45 -15.81
CA LYS A 115 16.85 17.98 -16.86
C LYS A 115 16.22 19.32 -16.46
N TYR A 116 15.86 19.47 -15.18
CA TYR A 116 15.39 20.75 -14.68
C TYR A 116 16.46 21.83 -14.73
N GLU A 117 17.70 21.52 -14.33
CA GLU A 117 18.82 22.47 -14.41
C GLU A 117 19.12 22.86 -15.87
N TYR A 118 19.13 21.90 -16.79
CA TYR A 118 19.28 22.17 -18.21
C TYR A 118 18.14 23.07 -18.74
N SER A 119 16.90 22.77 -18.39
CA SER A 119 15.73 23.57 -18.75
C SER A 119 15.84 25.01 -18.22
N LYS A 120 16.27 25.19 -16.98
CA LYS A 120 16.51 26.49 -16.35
C LYS A 120 17.53 27.33 -17.11
N LYS A 121 18.69 26.70 -17.43
CA LYS A 121 19.75 27.39 -18.22
C LYS A 121 19.21 27.85 -19.57
N ARG A 122 18.44 27.02 -20.28
CA ARG A 122 17.90 27.33 -21.61
C ARG A 122 16.79 28.39 -21.59
N ASN A 123 16.01 28.48 -20.51
CA ASN A 123 14.83 29.34 -20.41
C ASN A 123 15.07 30.55 -19.49
N LYS A 124 16.24 31.17 -19.57
CA LYS A 124 16.56 32.42 -18.84
C LYS A 124 16.23 32.35 -17.33
N GLY A 125 16.59 31.26 -16.68
CA GLY A 125 16.37 31.05 -15.24
C GLY A 125 14.99 30.48 -14.86
N ARG A 126 14.07 30.26 -15.79
CA ARG A 126 12.74 29.70 -15.51
C ARG A 126 12.73 28.18 -15.60
N TYR A 127 12.06 27.52 -14.66
CA TYR A 127 11.81 26.08 -14.70
C TYR A 127 10.61 25.77 -15.62
N VAL A 128 10.87 25.11 -16.74
CA VAL A 128 9.81 24.68 -17.67
C VAL A 128 9.75 23.15 -17.67
N LYS A 129 8.54 22.63 -17.44
CA LYS A 129 8.30 21.18 -17.50
C LYS A 129 8.18 20.69 -18.94
N THR A 130 9.18 20.01 -19.43
CA THR A 130 9.11 19.32 -20.72
C THR A 130 8.28 18.03 -20.64
N LYS A 131 7.77 17.54 -21.77
CA LYS A 131 7.05 16.26 -21.85
C LYS A 131 7.85 15.08 -21.24
N ASN A 132 9.18 15.09 -21.42
CA ASN A 132 10.07 14.06 -20.87
C ASN A 132 10.20 14.17 -19.35
N ILE A 133 10.26 15.37 -18.78
CA ILE A 133 10.25 15.56 -17.32
C ILE A 133 8.94 15.02 -16.74
N ILE A 134 7.81 15.38 -17.34
CA ILE A 134 6.50 14.90 -16.90
C ILE A 134 6.39 13.36 -16.92
N LYS A 135 6.90 12.71 -17.98
CA LYS A 135 6.96 11.24 -18.07
C LYS A 135 7.80 10.63 -16.94
N GLN A 136 8.97 11.22 -16.66
CA GLN A 136 9.86 10.74 -15.61
C GLN A 136 9.28 10.97 -14.21
N GLU A 137 8.64 12.09 -13.95
CA GLU A 137 7.94 12.35 -12.68
C GLU A 137 6.81 11.34 -12.45
N LYS A 138 6.02 11.02 -13.49
CA LYS A 138 4.99 9.98 -13.40
C LYS A 138 5.58 8.61 -13.07
N LEU A 139 6.71 8.26 -13.68
CA LEU A 139 7.43 7.02 -13.38
C LEU A 139 7.95 7.02 -11.95
N LEU A 140 8.56 8.14 -11.50
CA LEU A 140 9.06 8.29 -10.14
C LEU A 140 7.96 8.06 -9.10
N ARG A 141 6.79 8.67 -9.28
CA ARG A 141 5.63 8.46 -8.41
C ARG A 141 5.20 6.98 -8.36
N ARG A 142 5.20 6.28 -9.51
CA ARG A 142 4.89 4.84 -9.57
C ARG A 142 5.90 4.01 -8.78
N LEU A 143 7.20 4.34 -8.85
CA LEU A 143 8.24 3.63 -8.12
C LEU A 143 8.13 3.85 -6.61
N TYR A 144 7.82 5.08 -6.17
CA TYR A 144 7.55 5.36 -4.76
C TYR A 144 6.32 4.61 -4.25
N ASN A 145 5.23 4.60 -5.02
CA ASN A 145 4.04 3.85 -4.67
C ASN A 145 4.33 2.33 -4.57
N LYS A 146 5.13 1.79 -5.50
CA LYS A 146 5.58 0.39 -5.43
C LYS A 146 6.39 0.12 -4.16
N LEU A 147 7.30 1.02 -3.78
CA LEU A 147 8.09 0.89 -2.55
C LEU A 147 7.20 0.91 -1.30
N SER A 148 6.24 1.84 -1.26
CA SER A 148 5.25 1.91 -0.18
C SER A 148 4.44 0.63 -0.07
N ASN A 149 3.91 0.12 -1.19
CA ASN A 149 3.11 -1.09 -1.21
C ASN A 149 3.89 -2.33 -0.75
N ILE A 150 5.18 -2.46 -1.12
CA ILE A 150 6.03 -3.56 -0.65
C ILE A 150 6.16 -3.53 0.87
N ARG A 151 6.38 -2.33 1.45
CA ARG A 151 6.51 -2.16 2.91
C ARG A 151 5.20 -2.46 3.63
N HIS A 152 4.08 -1.91 3.15
CA HIS A 152 2.77 -2.16 3.73
C HIS A 152 2.38 -3.64 3.68
N ASN A 153 2.58 -4.27 2.52
CA ASN A 153 2.29 -5.69 2.37
C ASN A 153 3.12 -6.56 3.33
N TYR A 154 4.39 -6.23 3.50
CA TYR A 154 5.27 -6.94 4.43
C TYR A 154 4.83 -6.76 5.88
N LEU A 155 4.47 -5.54 6.29
CA LEU A 155 3.92 -5.29 7.63
C LEU A 155 2.63 -6.08 7.88
N HIS A 156 1.70 -6.10 6.90
CA HIS A 156 0.51 -6.92 7.01
C HIS A 156 0.81 -8.42 7.15
N GLN A 157 1.81 -8.93 6.42
CA GLN A 157 2.24 -10.32 6.56
C GLN A 157 2.79 -10.62 7.95
N ILE A 158 3.65 -9.74 8.50
CA ILE A 158 4.17 -9.86 9.86
C ILE A 158 3.02 -9.86 10.87
N THR A 159 2.14 -8.86 10.82
CA THR A 159 1.00 -8.74 11.73
C THR A 159 0.11 -9.99 11.69
N HIS A 160 -0.16 -10.49 10.48
CA HIS A 160 -0.96 -11.70 10.32
C HIS A 160 -0.29 -12.95 10.91
N GLN A 161 1.04 -13.07 10.79
CA GLN A 161 1.78 -14.20 11.38
C GLN A 161 1.80 -14.10 12.91
N ILE A 162 1.95 -12.90 13.48
CA ILE A 162 1.92 -12.70 14.93
C ILE A 162 0.53 -13.02 15.53
N ILE A 163 -0.56 -12.65 14.85
CA ILE A 163 -1.92 -12.92 15.32
C ILE A 163 -2.25 -14.42 15.28
N LYS A 164 -1.53 -15.21 14.49
CA LYS A 164 -1.72 -16.66 14.39
C LYS A 164 -0.93 -17.48 15.43
N LEU A 165 -0.08 -16.84 16.20
CA LEU A 165 0.59 -17.46 17.35
C LEU A 165 -0.38 -17.64 18.51
#